data_f691bdfd2b3e2269b59b62dcc47ae2db
#
_entry.id   f691bdfd2b3e2269b59b62dcc47ae2db
#
_cell.length_a   1.000
_cell.length_b   1.000
_cell.length_c   1.000
_cell.angle_alpha   90.00
_cell.angle_beta   90.00
_cell.angle_gamma   90.00
#
_symmetry.space_group_name_H-M   'P 1'
#
loop_
_entity.id
_entity.type
_entity.pdbx_description
1 polymer ?
#
loop_
_entity_poly.entity_id
_entity_poly.type
_entity_poly.pdbx_seq_one_letter_code
_entity_poly.pdbx_strand_id
1 'polypeptide(L)'
;DGKTIARYMGIDATTSDKCLSCHAPDAPVASGGRYKRSDGVTCEHCHGPAEQWLEAHSQRDWKQTRSQYLSRGFYDNNNYTLRARNCARCHVAIDHEIVAGGHPPLQFELVAYAQIMKHWDDQDELPKDAFSVDPTIWALGQITGLREALRMLSERAAGSNYQSLDQFAHFADRGCYQCHHKLVDDALRQARGHYLMVDAVLTGVAAGRRDELTGLWNGVVAAVPSNAAAAKQKADGMAGWLGTLEGQIGRIDQDATRRMLNRITSSGDRLKVAERFAFSQSKISNVVDLDNPSTPWWWTTGGPEQAYLAIRALCRPAVGERCDAAKNDLRTMLNAIDRFAYKPDQFAASIAAAGAKLK
;
A
#
# COMPACT_ATOMS: atom_id res chain seq x y z
N ASP A 1 -7.60 -19.42 8.42
CA ASP A 1 -7.64 -19.92 7.05
C ASP A 1 -9.00 -19.62 6.41
N GLY A 2 -9.08 -19.71 5.06
CA GLY A 2 -10.27 -19.28 4.31
C GLY A 2 -11.57 -19.98 4.73
N LYS A 3 -11.52 -21.26 5.15
CA LYS A 3 -12.69 -22.01 5.63
C LYS A 3 -13.20 -21.45 6.96
N THR A 4 -12.32 -21.06 7.84
CA THR A 4 -12.68 -20.47 9.12
C THR A 4 -13.33 -19.10 8.92
N ILE A 5 -12.74 -18.25 8.08
CA ILE A 5 -13.28 -16.93 7.72
C ILE A 5 -14.66 -17.08 7.09
N ALA A 6 -14.79 -17.96 6.09
CA ALA A 6 -16.05 -18.20 5.40
C ALA A 6 -17.15 -18.67 6.34
N ARG A 7 -16.82 -19.53 7.32
CA ARG A 7 -17.77 -19.98 8.35
C ARG A 7 -18.26 -18.83 9.22
N TYR A 8 -17.35 -17.96 9.68
CA TYR A 8 -17.73 -16.79 10.49
C TYR A 8 -18.59 -15.80 9.71
N MET A 9 -18.33 -15.67 8.41
CA MET A 9 -19.10 -14.78 7.53
C MET A 9 -20.40 -15.40 6.99
N GLY A 10 -20.64 -16.71 7.20
CA GLY A 10 -21.79 -17.42 6.64
C GLY A 10 -21.77 -17.50 5.11
N ILE A 11 -20.59 -17.52 4.49
CA ILE A 11 -20.40 -17.57 3.03
C ILE A 11 -19.59 -18.81 2.61
N ASP A 12 -19.67 -19.16 1.33
CA ASP A 12 -18.75 -20.12 0.72
C ASP A 12 -17.57 -19.36 0.08
N ALA A 13 -16.36 -19.55 0.60
CA ALA A 13 -15.16 -18.88 0.09
C ALA A 13 -14.82 -19.26 -1.36
N THR A 14 -15.31 -20.40 -1.84
CA THR A 14 -15.03 -20.91 -3.20
C THR A 14 -15.94 -20.31 -4.26
N THR A 15 -17.01 -19.65 -3.85
CA THR A 15 -18.02 -19.06 -4.76
C THR A 15 -18.27 -17.59 -4.49
N SER A 16 -17.93 -17.09 -3.29
CA SER A 16 -18.20 -15.71 -2.90
C SER A 16 -17.25 -14.71 -3.58
N ASP A 17 -17.81 -13.72 -4.25
CA ASP A 17 -17.03 -12.64 -4.85
C ASP A 17 -16.26 -11.81 -3.82
N LYS A 18 -16.71 -11.78 -2.55
CA LYS A 18 -15.94 -11.16 -1.46
C LYS A 18 -14.52 -11.76 -1.31
N CYS A 19 -14.37 -13.05 -1.58
CA CYS A 19 -13.08 -13.72 -1.56
C CYS A 19 -12.41 -13.72 -2.93
N LEU A 20 -13.20 -14.05 -3.95
CA LEU A 20 -12.69 -14.37 -5.28
C LEU A 20 -12.28 -13.12 -6.08
N SER A 21 -12.80 -11.94 -5.76
CA SER A 21 -12.35 -10.68 -6.35
C SER A 21 -10.84 -10.42 -6.19
N CYS A 22 -10.22 -11.00 -5.15
CA CYS A 22 -8.78 -10.93 -4.93
C CYS A 22 -8.08 -12.28 -5.15
N HIS A 23 -8.71 -13.40 -4.72
CA HIS A 23 -8.07 -14.71 -4.74
C HIS A 23 -8.26 -15.48 -6.06
N ALA A 24 -9.21 -15.09 -6.89
CA ALA A 24 -9.42 -15.60 -8.25
C ALA A 24 -10.10 -14.51 -9.11
N PRO A 25 -9.50 -13.30 -9.19
CA PRO A 25 -10.14 -12.18 -9.90
C PRO A 25 -10.26 -12.51 -11.37
N ASP A 26 -11.30 -11.93 -12.01
CA ASP A 26 -11.51 -11.95 -13.45
C ASP A 26 -11.31 -13.33 -14.09
N ALA A 27 -11.64 -14.38 -13.31
CA ALA A 27 -11.62 -15.73 -13.85
C ALA A 27 -12.43 -15.73 -15.15
N PRO A 28 -11.79 -15.83 -16.32
CA PRO A 28 -12.55 -15.84 -17.56
C PRO A 28 -13.54 -16.99 -17.47
N VAL A 29 -14.82 -16.69 -17.66
CA VAL A 29 -15.83 -17.70 -17.96
C VAL A 29 -15.55 -18.18 -19.39
N ALA A 30 -14.32 -18.63 -19.63
CA ALA A 30 -13.91 -19.09 -20.94
C ALA A 30 -14.40 -20.51 -21.11
N SER A 31 -15.40 -20.64 -21.91
CA SER A 31 -15.76 -21.89 -22.54
C SER A 31 -14.52 -22.46 -23.26
N GLY A 32 -13.93 -23.52 -22.69
CA GLY A 32 -12.89 -24.30 -23.32
C GLY A 32 -11.43 -24.01 -22.91
N GLY A 33 -11.17 -23.08 -22.02
CA GLY A 33 -9.83 -22.83 -21.48
C GLY A 33 -9.38 -23.88 -20.45
N ARG A 34 -8.07 -24.02 -20.26
CA ARG A 34 -7.48 -24.87 -19.21
C ARG A 34 -7.63 -24.28 -17.82
N TYR A 35 -7.88 -22.97 -17.70
CA TYR A 35 -8.02 -22.25 -16.46
C TYR A 35 -9.29 -22.69 -15.69
N LYS A 36 -9.10 -22.97 -14.41
CA LYS A 36 -10.19 -23.21 -13.47
C LYS A 36 -10.12 -22.14 -12.37
N ARG A 37 -11.28 -21.72 -11.88
CA ARG A 37 -11.35 -20.76 -10.77
C ARG A 37 -10.58 -21.22 -9.52
N SER A 38 -10.43 -22.55 -9.35
CA SER A 38 -9.61 -23.14 -8.30
C SER A 38 -8.11 -22.91 -8.46
N ASP A 39 -7.65 -22.46 -9.63
CA ASP A 39 -6.22 -22.20 -9.88
C ASP A 39 -5.77 -20.89 -9.21
N GLY A 40 -6.71 -20.07 -8.74
CA GLY A 40 -6.45 -18.85 -8.00
C GLY A 40 -5.88 -17.73 -8.87
N VAL A 41 -4.94 -16.98 -8.33
CA VAL A 41 -4.22 -15.91 -9.06
C VAL A 41 -3.17 -16.55 -9.97
N THR A 42 -3.34 -16.39 -11.27
CA THR A 42 -2.45 -16.93 -12.31
C THR A 42 -1.61 -15.83 -12.95
N CYS A 43 -0.71 -16.22 -13.86
CA CYS A 43 0.14 -15.28 -14.61
C CYS A 43 -0.68 -14.19 -15.32
N GLU A 44 -1.81 -14.54 -15.90
CA GLU A 44 -2.67 -13.63 -16.66
C GLU A 44 -3.31 -12.53 -15.78
N HIS A 45 -3.50 -12.78 -14.49
CA HIS A 45 -4.02 -11.75 -13.57
C HIS A 45 -3.05 -10.57 -13.42
N CYS A 46 -1.75 -10.85 -13.53
CA CYS A 46 -0.71 -9.83 -13.43
C CYS A 46 -0.21 -9.35 -14.78
N HIS A 47 -0.23 -10.22 -15.80
CA HIS A 47 0.36 -9.95 -17.12
C HIS A 47 -0.68 -9.77 -18.23
N GLY A 48 -1.97 -9.82 -17.91
CA GLY A 48 -3.06 -9.73 -18.88
C GLY A 48 -3.29 -11.02 -19.68
N PRO A 49 -4.35 -11.10 -20.48
CA PRO A 49 -4.73 -12.29 -21.23
C PRO A 49 -3.64 -12.70 -22.22
N ALA A 50 -3.16 -13.94 -22.08
CA ALA A 50 -1.94 -14.38 -22.74
C ALA A 50 -2.14 -14.93 -24.16
N GLU A 51 -3.37 -15.07 -24.62
CA GLU A 51 -3.72 -15.69 -25.90
C GLU A 51 -2.86 -15.18 -27.08
N GLN A 52 -2.57 -13.87 -27.13
CA GLN A 52 -1.87 -13.26 -28.25
C GLN A 52 -0.36 -13.10 -28.04
N TRP A 53 0.16 -13.37 -26.86
CA TRP A 53 1.59 -13.18 -26.55
C TRP A 53 2.25 -14.39 -25.89
N LEU A 54 1.48 -15.44 -25.57
CA LEU A 54 1.96 -16.62 -24.87
C LEU A 54 3.14 -17.30 -25.59
N GLU A 55 3.08 -17.47 -26.90
CA GLU A 55 4.18 -18.08 -27.66
C GLU A 55 5.37 -17.15 -27.78
N ALA A 56 5.10 -15.85 -27.98
CA ALA A 56 6.13 -14.85 -28.17
C ALA A 56 7.00 -14.66 -26.92
N HIS A 57 6.41 -14.76 -25.69
CA HIS A 57 7.16 -14.52 -24.47
C HIS A 57 8.28 -15.55 -24.21
N SER A 58 8.23 -16.70 -24.83
CA SER A 58 9.27 -17.74 -24.74
C SER A 58 10.44 -17.54 -25.74
N GLN A 59 10.33 -16.56 -26.64
CA GLN A 59 11.37 -16.30 -27.67
C GLN A 59 12.52 -15.48 -27.04
N ARG A 60 13.72 -15.68 -27.59
CA ARG A 60 14.95 -15.02 -27.09
C ARG A 60 14.92 -13.50 -27.23
N ASP A 61 14.16 -12.97 -28.13
CA ASP A 61 14.00 -11.54 -28.42
C ASP A 61 12.81 -10.90 -27.69
N TRP A 62 12.17 -11.64 -26.76
CA TRP A 62 11.01 -11.14 -26.03
C TRP A 62 11.23 -9.77 -25.38
N LYS A 63 12.37 -9.58 -24.72
CA LYS A 63 12.69 -8.29 -24.04
C LYS A 63 12.66 -7.11 -25.02
N GLN A 64 13.01 -7.32 -26.29
CA GLN A 64 13.04 -6.29 -27.34
C GLN A 64 11.68 -6.10 -28.02
N THR A 65 10.87 -7.15 -28.07
CA THR A 65 9.62 -7.18 -28.85
C THR A 65 8.36 -7.03 -28.01
N ARG A 66 8.43 -7.20 -26.67
CA ARG A 66 7.27 -7.22 -25.77
C ARG A 66 6.37 -5.99 -25.86
N SER A 67 6.93 -4.81 -26.17
CA SER A 67 6.15 -3.58 -26.34
C SER A 67 5.12 -3.65 -27.46
N GLN A 68 5.33 -4.50 -28.46
CA GLN A 68 4.40 -4.72 -29.58
C GLN A 68 3.12 -5.45 -29.14
N TYR A 69 3.14 -6.08 -27.96
CA TYR A 69 2.03 -6.85 -27.40
C TYR A 69 1.17 -6.06 -26.40
N LEU A 70 1.55 -4.83 -26.07
CA LEU A 70 0.75 -3.97 -25.18
C LEU A 70 -0.69 -3.77 -25.72
N SER A 71 -0.83 -3.52 -27.02
CA SER A 71 -2.14 -3.41 -27.67
C SER A 71 -2.86 -4.75 -27.85
N ARG A 72 -2.18 -5.86 -27.56
CA ARG A 72 -2.70 -7.23 -27.66
C ARG A 72 -2.99 -7.85 -26.29
N GLY A 73 -3.12 -7.03 -25.27
CA GLY A 73 -3.48 -7.45 -23.92
C GLY A 73 -2.31 -7.76 -22.98
N PHE A 74 -1.05 -7.66 -23.44
CA PHE A 74 0.10 -7.80 -22.54
C PHE A 74 0.18 -6.64 -21.58
N TYR A 75 0.25 -6.93 -20.29
CA TYR A 75 0.38 -5.95 -19.21
C TYR A 75 1.84 -5.92 -18.73
N ASP A 76 2.57 -4.89 -19.14
CA ASP A 76 4.00 -4.78 -18.82
C ASP A 76 4.23 -4.24 -17.40
N ASN A 77 4.47 -5.15 -16.46
CA ASN A 77 4.78 -4.80 -15.08
C ASN A 77 6.17 -4.16 -14.88
N ASN A 78 6.98 -3.98 -15.93
CA ASN A 78 8.16 -3.12 -15.88
C ASN A 78 7.78 -1.64 -15.90
N ASN A 79 6.57 -1.32 -16.34
CA ASN A 79 5.98 -0.03 -16.05
C ASN A 79 5.55 0.02 -14.58
N TYR A 80 6.25 0.80 -13.77
CA TYR A 80 6.04 0.87 -12.32
C TYR A 80 4.63 1.33 -11.92
N THR A 81 4.03 2.23 -12.69
CA THR A 81 2.64 2.66 -12.47
C THR A 81 1.67 1.51 -12.69
N LEU A 82 1.85 0.75 -13.76
CA LEU A 82 1.01 -0.42 -14.04
C LEU A 82 1.21 -1.50 -12.97
N ARG A 83 2.46 -1.77 -12.57
CA ARG A 83 2.78 -2.70 -11.49
C ARG A 83 2.09 -2.28 -10.18
N ALA A 84 2.24 -1.00 -9.80
CA ALA A 84 1.61 -0.48 -8.58
C ALA A 84 0.09 -0.67 -8.59
N ARG A 85 -0.57 -0.30 -9.68
CA ARG A 85 -2.03 -0.47 -9.84
C ARG A 85 -2.45 -1.93 -9.79
N ASN A 86 -1.68 -2.80 -10.41
CA ASN A 86 -1.98 -4.22 -10.45
C ASN A 86 -1.90 -4.88 -9.07
N CYS A 87 -0.89 -4.54 -8.29
CA CYS A 87 -0.80 -5.00 -6.90
C CYS A 87 -1.86 -4.36 -6.01
N ALA A 88 -2.06 -3.05 -6.12
CA ALA A 88 -2.91 -2.28 -5.23
C ALA A 88 -4.38 -2.67 -5.30
N ARG A 89 -4.87 -3.14 -6.45
CA ARG A 89 -6.27 -3.55 -6.61
C ARG A 89 -6.73 -4.64 -5.62
N CYS A 90 -5.78 -5.46 -5.13
CA CYS A 90 -6.06 -6.53 -4.18
C CYS A 90 -5.42 -6.30 -2.80
N HIS A 91 -4.34 -5.50 -2.72
CA HIS A 91 -3.50 -5.44 -1.53
C HIS A 91 -3.65 -4.15 -0.71
N VAL A 92 -4.47 -3.19 -1.10
CA VAL A 92 -4.61 -1.91 -0.37
C VAL A 92 -5.51 -2.02 0.82
N ALA A 93 -6.70 -2.59 0.65
CA ALA A 93 -7.67 -2.63 1.74
C ALA A 93 -8.70 -3.74 1.56
N ILE A 94 -9.32 -4.16 2.64
CA ILE A 94 -10.40 -5.15 2.66
C ILE A 94 -11.50 -4.72 3.62
N ASP A 95 -12.68 -5.30 3.44
CA ASP A 95 -13.82 -5.00 4.27
C ASP A 95 -13.65 -5.47 5.71
N HIS A 96 -14.25 -4.71 6.63
CA HIS A 96 -14.23 -5.03 8.06
C HIS A 96 -14.75 -6.43 8.35
N GLU A 97 -15.82 -6.86 7.70
CA GLU A 97 -16.40 -8.18 7.89
C GLU A 97 -15.38 -9.30 7.63
N ILE A 98 -14.56 -9.14 6.60
CA ILE A 98 -13.53 -10.11 6.24
C ILE A 98 -12.42 -10.11 7.31
N VAL A 99 -12.03 -8.93 7.81
CA VAL A 99 -11.06 -8.80 8.92
C VAL A 99 -11.64 -9.39 10.21
N ALA A 100 -12.91 -9.10 10.52
CA ALA A 100 -13.60 -9.66 11.68
C ALA A 100 -13.72 -11.19 11.61
N GLY A 101 -13.85 -11.73 10.40
CA GLY A 101 -13.81 -13.18 10.14
C GLY A 101 -12.43 -13.81 10.34
N GLY A 102 -11.39 -13.00 10.55
CA GLY A 102 -10.02 -13.47 10.82
C GLY A 102 -9.02 -13.31 9.66
N HIS A 103 -9.41 -12.63 8.59
CA HIS A 103 -8.45 -12.27 7.53
C HIS A 103 -7.48 -11.20 8.06
N PRO A 104 -6.17 -11.31 7.79
CA PRO A 104 -5.22 -10.26 8.16
C PRO A 104 -5.61 -8.93 7.51
N PRO A 105 -5.49 -7.81 8.22
CA PRO A 105 -5.62 -6.50 7.58
C PRO A 105 -4.57 -6.35 6.49
N LEU A 106 -4.98 -5.82 5.34
CA LEU A 106 -4.07 -5.63 4.22
C LEU A 106 -3.33 -4.31 4.36
N GLN A 107 -2.11 -4.31 3.85
CA GLN A 107 -1.26 -3.13 3.76
C GLN A 107 -0.43 -3.18 2.51
N PHE A 108 -0.44 -2.08 1.81
CA PHE A 108 0.27 -1.97 0.56
C PHE A 108 1.52 -1.10 0.72
N GLU A 109 2.67 -1.68 0.42
CA GLU A 109 3.91 -0.98 0.16
C GLU A 109 4.63 -1.70 -0.98
N LEU A 110 4.67 -1.05 -2.15
CA LEU A 110 5.07 -1.69 -3.41
C LEU A 110 6.50 -2.24 -3.39
N VAL A 111 7.43 -1.51 -2.76
CA VAL A 111 8.84 -1.92 -2.70
C VAL A 111 8.99 -3.16 -1.85
N ALA A 112 8.35 -3.21 -0.67
CA ALA A 112 8.38 -4.36 0.21
C ALA A 112 7.75 -5.59 -0.48
N TYR A 113 6.63 -5.42 -1.19
CA TYR A 113 6.03 -6.48 -1.99
C TYR A 113 6.97 -6.99 -3.08
N ALA A 114 7.58 -6.09 -3.83
CA ALA A 114 8.51 -6.45 -4.90
C ALA A 114 9.76 -7.20 -4.38
N GLN A 115 10.21 -6.91 -3.16
CA GLN A 115 11.34 -7.61 -2.54
C GLN A 115 11.01 -9.04 -2.11
N ILE A 116 9.76 -9.32 -1.73
CA ILE A 116 9.32 -10.67 -1.32
C ILE A 116 8.96 -11.50 -2.55
N MET A 117 8.32 -10.89 -3.52
CA MET A 117 7.92 -11.55 -4.74
C MET A 117 9.08 -11.60 -5.73
N LYS A 118 10.02 -12.51 -5.52
CA LYS A 118 11.24 -12.70 -6.33
C LYS A 118 11.00 -13.13 -7.79
N HIS A 119 9.79 -13.01 -8.24
CA HIS A 119 9.35 -13.39 -9.56
C HIS A 119 10.01 -12.60 -10.71
N TRP A 120 10.39 -11.37 -10.44
CA TRP A 120 11.14 -10.51 -11.37
C TRP A 120 12.65 -10.58 -11.20
N ASP A 121 13.13 -11.62 -10.56
CA ASP A 121 14.55 -11.90 -10.33
C ASP A 121 15.35 -12.20 -11.60
N ASP A 122 14.92 -11.69 -12.70
CA ASP A 122 15.80 -11.42 -13.82
C ASP A 122 16.74 -10.31 -13.36
N GLN A 123 17.73 -10.69 -12.63
CA GLN A 123 18.97 -10.11 -12.15
C GLN A 123 19.29 -8.64 -12.51
N ASP A 124 18.47 -8.01 -13.34
CA ASP A 124 18.67 -6.71 -13.98
C ASP A 124 17.85 -5.58 -13.38
N GLU A 125 16.81 -5.85 -12.55
CA GLU A 125 15.82 -4.81 -12.23
C GLU A 125 15.68 -4.46 -10.75
N LEU A 126 16.04 -5.35 -9.84
CA LEU A 126 16.07 -5.02 -8.41
C LEU A 126 17.49 -5.23 -7.87
N PRO A 127 18.05 -4.23 -7.23
CA PRO A 127 19.33 -4.39 -6.55
C PRO A 127 19.24 -5.54 -5.54
N LYS A 128 20.26 -6.38 -5.48
CA LYS A 128 20.37 -7.48 -4.48
C LYS A 128 20.34 -6.98 -3.03
N ASP A 129 20.51 -5.70 -2.85
CA ASP A 129 20.48 -5.00 -1.58
C ASP A 129 19.08 -4.39 -1.37
N ALA A 130 18.39 -4.86 -0.34
CA ALA A 130 17.06 -4.38 0.07
C ALA A 130 16.96 -2.86 0.32
N PHE A 131 18.09 -2.17 0.36
CA PHE A 131 18.21 -0.73 0.59
C PHE A 131 18.50 0.09 -0.69
N SER A 132 18.56 -0.55 -1.86
CA SER A 132 18.88 0.12 -3.12
C SER A 132 17.75 -0.07 -4.13
N VAL A 133 16.65 0.65 -3.93
CA VAL A 133 15.48 0.63 -4.80
C VAL A 133 15.39 1.96 -5.55
N ASP A 134 14.91 1.93 -6.80
CA ASP A 134 14.60 3.17 -7.51
C ASP A 134 13.52 3.95 -6.75
N PRO A 135 13.81 5.18 -6.30
CA PRO A 135 12.86 6.00 -5.56
C PRO A 135 11.55 6.24 -6.31
N THR A 136 11.59 6.15 -7.64
CA THR A 136 10.40 6.31 -8.50
C THR A 136 9.38 5.19 -8.25
N ILE A 137 9.83 3.93 -8.06
CA ILE A 137 8.95 2.80 -7.73
C ILE A 137 8.25 3.05 -6.40
N TRP A 138 9.01 3.50 -5.41
CA TRP A 138 8.46 3.80 -4.09
C TRP A 138 7.40 4.91 -4.17
N ALA A 139 7.73 6.02 -4.84
CA ALA A 139 6.82 7.16 -4.98
C ALA A 139 5.51 6.78 -5.68
N LEU A 140 5.59 6.06 -6.79
CA LEU A 140 4.42 5.57 -7.52
C LEU A 140 3.59 4.62 -6.67
N GLY A 141 4.22 3.75 -5.90
CA GLY A 141 3.53 2.87 -4.95
C GLY A 141 2.73 3.64 -3.91
N GLN A 142 3.27 4.72 -3.35
CA GLN A 142 2.56 5.55 -2.37
C GLN A 142 1.39 6.32 -2.98
N ILE A 143 1.56 6.89 -4.17
CA ILE A 143 0.49 7.62 -4.88
C ILE A 143 -0.64 6.65 -5.23
N THR A 144 -0.31 5.50 -5.79
CA THR A 144 -1.29 4.47 -6.14
C THR A 144 -1.99 3.92 -4.90
N GLY A 145 -1.27 3.67 -3.81
CA GLY A 145 -1.84 3.20 -2.55
C GLY A 145 -2.89 4.17 -2.00
N LEU A 146 -2.59 5.46 -1.96
CA LEU A 146 -3.55 6.49 -1.57
C LEU A 146 -4.77 6.51 -2.49
N ARG A 147 -4.53 6.47 -3.81
CA ARG A 147 -5.59 6.50 -4.81
C ARG A 147 -6.55 5.31 -4.66
N GLU A 148 -6.04 4.11 -4.51
CA GLU A 148 -6.88 2.92 -4.37
C GLU A 148 -7.62 2.88 -3.03
N ALA A 149 -7.02 3.36 -1.94
CA ALA A 149 -7.72 3.53 -0.66
C ALA A 149 -8.90 4.52 -0.78
N LEU A 150 -8.73 5.62 -1.52
CA LEU A 150 -9.81 6.58 -1.77
C LEU A 150 -10.89 6.02 -2.69
N ARG A 151 -10.53 5.23 -3.70
CA ARG A 151 -11.50 4.55 -4.56
C ARG A 151 -12.37 3.59 -3.75
N MET A 152 -11.77 2.82 -2.87
CA MET A 152 -12.53 1.93 -1.99
C MET A 152 -13.45 2.71 -1.05
N LEU A 153 -13.01 3.84 -0.49
CA LEU A 153 -13.89 4.73 0.29
C LEU A 153 -15.07 5.21 -0.55
N SER A 154 -14.83 5.60 -1.81
CA SER A 154 -15.87 6.02 -2.74
C SER A 154 -16.88 4.91 -3.02
N GLU A 155 -16.41 3.69 -3.28
CA GLU A 155 -17.25 2.51 -3.54
C GLU A 155 -18.14 2.18 -2.32
N ARG A 156 -17.57 2.23 -1.13
CA ARG A 156 -18.32 2.04 0.13
C ARG A 156 -19.36 3.13 0.34
N ALA A 157 -19.00 4.37 0.11
CA ALA A 157 -19.92 5.49 0.22
C ALA A 157 -21.05 5.45 -0.82
N ALA A 158 -20.85 4.80 -1.97
CA ALA A 158 -21.87 4.56 -2.98
C ALA A 158 -22.86 3.44 -2.61
N GLY A 159 -22.53 2.58 -1.65
CA GLY A 159 -23.39 1.50 -1.20
C GLY A 159 -24.70 2.03 -0.60
N SER A 160 -25.85 1.58 -1.12
CA SER A 160 -27.16 2.11 -0.82
C SER A 160 -27.65 1.96 0.63
N ASN A 161 -26.95 1.17 1.44
CA ASN A 161 -27.34 0.85 2.81
C ASN A 161 -26.61 1.67 3.89
N TYR A 162 -25.69 2.54 3.51
CA TYR A 162 -24.92 3.33 4.47
C TYR A 162 -25.59 4.68 4.72
N GLN A 163 -26.43 4.73 5.76
CA GLN A 163 -27.16 5.95 6.14
C GLN A 163 -26.51 6.73 7.29
N SER A 164 -25.51 6.15 7.94
CA SER A 164 -24.80 6.77 9.05
C SER A 164 -23.30 6.68 8.87
N LEU A 165 -22.57 7.54 9.56
CA LEU A 165 -21.10 7.54 9.60
C LEU A 165 -20.53 6.17 9.97
N ASP A 166 -21.17 5.47 10.89
CA ASP A 166 -20.72 4.16 11.37
C ASP A 166 -20.87 3.07 10.31
N GLN A 167 -21.73 3.28 9.33
CA GLN A 167 -22.02 2.31 8.30
C GLN A 167 -21.15 2.47 7.05
N PHE A 168 -20.86 3.69 6.60
CA PHE A 168 -20.07 3.83 5.38
C PHE A 168 -18.56 4.02 5.63
N ALA A 169 -18.17 4.59 6.76
CA ALA A 169 -16.79 4.55 7.21
C ALA A 169 -16.53 3.20 7.87
N HIS A 170 -16.19 2.22 7.09
CA HIS A 170 -16.02 0.85 7.55
C HIS A 170 -15.05 0.77 8.74
N PHE A 171 -15.32 -0.13 9.67
CA PHE A 171 -14.47 -0.35 10.85
C PHE A 171 -13.02 -0.68 10.49
N ALA A 172 -12.77 -1.29 9.34
CA ALA A 172 -11.41 -1.52 8.84
C ALA A 172 -10.64 -0.21 8.58
N ASP A 173 -11.35 0.87 8.20
CA ASP A 173 -10.74 2.18 7.99
C ASP A 173 -10.49 2.93 9.29
N ARG A 174 -11.27 2.63 10.32
CA ARG A 174 -11.13 3.20 11.66
C ARG A 174 -10.09 2.50 12.53
N GLY A 175 -9.79 1.25 12.20
CA GLY A 175 -9.02 0.35 13.03
C GLY A 175 -9.88 -0.28 14.15
N CYS A 176 -9.64 -1.55 14.43
CA CYS A 176 -10.44 -2.34 15.37
C CYS A 176 -10.40 -1.79 16.81
N TYR A 177 -9.37 -1.00 17.14
CA TYR A 177 -9.20 -0.41 18.44
C TYR A 177 -10.27 0.65 18.75
N GLN A 178 -10.84 1.31 17.76
CA GLN A 178 -11.92 2.28 17.95
C GLN A 178 -13.25 1.64 18.39
N CYS A 179 -13.49 0.40 18.00
CA CYS A 179 -14.66 -0.35 18.48
C CYS A 179 -14.49 -0.87 19.91
N HIS A 180 -13.23 -1.11 20.32
CA HIS A 180 -12.93 -1.75 21.58
C HIS A 180 -12.43 -0.79 22.67
N HIS A 181 -12.14 0.46 22.33
CA HIS A 181 -11.64 1.49 23.26
C HIS A 181 -12.16 2.87 22.86
N LYS A 182 -12.28 3.78 23.82
CA LYS A 182 -12.65 5.19 23.56
C LYS A 182 -11.54 5.91 22.81
N LEU A 183 -11.63 6.05 21.51
CA LEU A 183 -10.56 6.57 20.70
C LEU A 183 -10.96 7.65 19.72
N VAL A 184 -9.97 8.45 19.35
CA VAL A 184 -10.09 9.55 18.41
C VAL A 184 -10.45 9.01 17.01
N ASP A 185 -11.40 9.66 16.38
CA ASP A 185 -11.95 9.31 15.08
C ASP A 185 -10.88 9.42 13.97
N ASP A 186 -10.36 8.31 13.52
CA ASP A 186 -9.52 8.25 12.33
C ASP A 186 -10.08 7.27 11.30
N ALA A 187 -11.14 7.73 10.64
CA ALA A 187 -11.87 6.94 9.67
C ALA A 187 -11.07 6.59 8.38
N LEU A 188 -9.89 7.17 8.21
CA LEU A 188 -9.08 7.03 7.00
C LEU A 188 -7.65 6.58 7.29
N ARG A 189 -7.49 5.72 8.29
CA ARG A 189 -6.17 5.33 8.79
C ARG A 189 -5.21 4.81 7.71
N GLN A 190 -5.65 3.90 6.86
CA GLN A 190 -4.82 3.35 5.79
C GLN A 190 -4.46 4.41 4.76
N ALA A 191 -5.44 5.21 4.35
CA ALA A 191 -5.23 6.31 3.43
C ALA A 191 -4.29 7.37 4.02
N ARG A 192 -4.34 7.62 5.32
CA ARG A 192 -3.47 8.59 6.00
C ARG A 192 -1.99 8.22 5.92
N GLY A 193 -1.64 6.94 6.09
CA GLY A 193 -0.26 6.49 5.93
C GLY A 193 0.29 6.85 4.54
N HIS A 194 -0.44 6.53 3.50
CA HIS A 194 -0.08 6.89 2.12
C HIS A 194 -0.12 8.42 1.89
N TYR A 195 -1.10 9.14 2.46
CA TYR A 195 -1.17 10.60 2.35
C TYR A 195 0.11 11.27 2.86
N LEU A 196 0.62 10.85 4.03
CA LEU A 196 1.87 11.38 4.59
C LEU A 196 3.07 11.09 3.69
N MET A 197 3.10 9.93 3.06
CA MET A 197 4.15 9.56 2.12
C MET A 197 4.04 10.34 0.80
N VAL A 198 2.83 10.57 0.29
CA VAL A 198 2.60 11.42 -0.90
C VAL A 198 3.00 12.88 -0.64
N ASP A 199 2.75 13.41 0.57
CA ASP A 199 3.28 14.73 0.98
C ASP A 199 4.82 14.76 0.90
N ALA A 200 5.49 13.68 1.29
CA ALA A 200 6.93 13.56 1.15
C ALA A 200 7.37 13.47 -0.32
N VAL A 201 6.66 12.70 -1.16
CA VAL A 201 6.91 12.63 -2.60
C VAL A 201 6.85 14.02 -3.21
N LEU A 202 5.77 14.76 -2.95
CA LEU A 202 5.61 16.13 -3.46
C LEU A 202 6.73 17.07 -2.95
N THR A 203 7.16 16.93 -1.71
CA THR A 203 8.30 17.70 -1.19
C THR A 203 9.57 17.47 -2.02
N GLY A 204 9.76 16.26 -2.53
CA GLY A 204 10.88 15.92 -3.40
C GLY A 204 10.75 16.44 -4.83
N VAL A 205 9.59 16.29 -5.45
CA VAL A 205 9.44 16.43 -6.91
C VAL A 205 8.53 17.58 -7.35
N ALA A 206 7.60 18.05 -6.51
CA ALA A 206 6.60 19.06 -6.86
C ALA A 206 6.11 19.82 -5.61
N ALA A 207 7.00 20.45 -4.86
CA ALA A 207 6.71 21.08 -3.58
C ALA A 207 5.55 22.10 -3.64
N GLY A 208 5.40 22.83 -4.74
CA GLY A 208 4.31 23.78 -4.94
C GLY A 208 2.89 23.17 -4.99
N ARG A 209 2.78 21.84 -5.10
CA ARG A 209 1.48 21.14 -5.14
C ARG A 209 1.03 20.59 -3.77
N ARG A 210 1.82 20.79 -2.73
CA ARG A 210 1.52 20.24 -1.40
C ARG A 210 0.29 20.86 -0.77
N ASP A 211 0.06 22.15 -0.97
CA ASP A 211 -1.14 22.83 -0.46
C ASP A 211 -2.41 22.30 -1.15
N GLU A 212 -2.32 22.00 -2.46
CA GLU A 212 -3.39 21.36 -3.20
C GLU A 212 -3.72 19.96 -2.64
N LEU A 213 -2.70 19.13 -2.42
CA LEU A 213 -2.85 17.82 -1.75
C LEU A 213 -3.54 17.97 -0.39
N THR A 214 -3.08 18.92 0.42
CA THR A 214 -3.62 19.17 1.77
C THR A 214 -5.07 19.61 1.72
N GLY A 215 -5.44 20.49 0.78
CA GLY A 215 -6.80 20.94 0.57
C GLY A 215 -7.74 19.80 0.17
N LEU A 216 -7.31 18.96 -0.77
CA LEU A 216 -8.07 17.78 -1.21
C LEU A 216 -8.26 16.78 -0.05
N TRP A 217 -7.21 16.48 0.70
CA TRP A 217 -7.27 15.59 1.86
C TRP A 217 -8.21 16.11 2.94
N ASN A 218 -8.10 17.38 3.32
CA ASN A 218 -8.98 17.98 4.31
C ASN A 218 -10.44 17.95 3.85
N GLY A 219 -10.69 18.11 2.54
CA GLY A 219 -12.01 17.97 1.96
C GLY A 219 -12.59 16.55 2.13
N VAL A 220 -11.79 15.51 1.94
CA VAL A 220 -12.18 14.11 2.18
C VAL A 220 -12.47 13.90 3.67
N VAL A 221 -11.53 14.28 4.55
CA VAL A 221 -11.67 14.10 6.00
C VAL A 221 -12.92 14.80 6.55
N ALA A 222 -13.22 16.00 6.10
CA ALA A 222 -14.41 16.74 6.51
C ALA A 222 -15.72 16.13 5.96
N ALA A 223 -15.67 15.51 4.78
CA ALA A 223 -16.86 14.94 4.15
C ALA A 223 -17.26 13.59 4.76
N VAL A 224 -16.28 12.78 5.18
CA VAL A 224 -16.53 11.44 5.73
C VAL A 224 -17.55 11.44 6.89
N PRO A 225 -17.46 12.31 7.91
CA PRO A 225 -18.46 12.36 8.96
C PRO A 225 -19.78 13.06 8.57
N SER A 226 -19.87 13.69 7.41
CA SER A 226 -21.04 14.51 7.06
C SER A 226 -22.10 13.75 6.28
N ASN A 227 -21.74 13.17 5.15
CA ASN A 227 -22.62 12.29 4.38
C ASN A 227 -21.85 11.47 3.33
N ALA A 228 -22.42 10.34 2.93
CA ALA A 228 -21.81 9.40 2.00
C ALA A 228 -21.61 10.01 0.59
N ALA A 229 -22.56 10.79 0.08
CA ALA A 229 -22.46 11.39 -1.24
C ALA A 229 -21.32 12.41 -1.32
N ALA A 230 -21.17 13.25 -0.27
CA ALA A 230 -20.06 14.19 -0.19
C ALA A 230 -18.72 13.47 -0.04
N ALA A 231 -18.65 12.42 0.79
CA ALA A 231 -17.44 11.59 0.94
C ALA A 231 -17.04 10.95 -0.39
N LYS A 232 -18.00 10.35 -1.11
CA LYS A 232 -17.78 9.79 -2.45
C LYS A 232 -17.22 10.84 -3.40
N GLN A 233 -17.89 11.99 -3.52
CA GLN A 233 -17.46 13.05 -4.44
C GLN A 233 -16.03 13.54 -4.15
N LYS A 234 -15.68 13.73 -2.87
CA LYS A 234 -14.36 14.21 -2.47
C LYS A 234 -13.30 13.13 -2.69
N ALA A 235 -13.60 11.88 -2.39
CA ALA A 235 -12.69 10.75 -2.62
C ALA A 235 -12.43 10.56 -4.12
N ASP A 236 -13.46 10.58 -4.97
CA ASP A 236 -13.33 10.49 -6.43
C ASP A 236 -12.49 11.63 -6.99
N GLY A 237 -12.74 12.87 -6.54
CA GLY A 237 -11.99 14.05 -6.97
C GLY A 237 -10.50 13.92 -6.65
N MET A 238 -10.17 13.52 -5.42
CA MET A 238 -8.78 13.33 -5.00
C MET A 238 -8.14 12.13 -5.70
N ALA A 239 -8.86 11.02 -5.89
CA ALA A 239 -8.35 9.86 -6.63
C ALA A 239 -8.05 10.20 -8.10
N GLY A 240 -8.88 11.01 -8.73
CA GLY A 240 -8.65 11.51 -10.09
C GLY A 240 -7.39 12.40 -10.17
N TRP A 241 -7.22 13.29 -9.21
CA TRP A 241 -6.03 14.13 -9.10
C TRP A 241 -4.75 13.30 -8.93
N LEU A 242 -4.78 12.27 -8.06
CA LEU A 242 -3.67 11.34 -7.88
C LEU A 242 -3.36 10.56 -9.16
N GLY A 243 -4.37 10.16 -9.93
CA GLY A 243 -4.18 9.52 -11.23
C GLY A 243 -3.44 10.41 -12.24
N THR A 244 -3.70 11.72 -12.21
CA THR A 244 -2.95 12.70 -13.00
C THR A 244 -1.51 12.84 -12.50
N LEU A 245 -1.32 12.88 -11.18
CA LEU A 245 0.00 12.95 -10.57
C LEU A 245 0.87 11.73 -10.91
N GLU A 246 0.31 10.51 -10.89
CA GLU A 246 1.02 9.29 -11.31
C GLU A 246 1.63 9.42 -12.71
N GLY A 247 0.89 9.99 -13.66
CA GLY A 247 1.36 10.20 -15.04
C GLY A 247 2.44 11.28 -15.18
N GLN A 248 2.63 12.12 -14.17
CA GLN A 248 3.61 13.22 -14.15
C GLN A 248 4.90 12.87 -13.42
N ILE A 249 4.94 11.78 -12.65
CA ILE A 249 6.15 11.34 -11.95
C ILE A 249 7.15 10.77 -12.95
N GLY A 250 8.20 11.52 -13.18
CA GLY A 250 9.39 11.06 -13.91
C GLY A 250 10.39 10.36 -12.99
N ARG A 251 11.58 10.09 -13.54
CA ARG A 251 12.69 9.53 -12.75
C ARG A 251 13.09 10.47 -11.62
N ILE A 252 13.14 9.93 -10.41
CA ILE A 252 13.48 10.67 -9.20
C ILE A 252 14.99 10.59 -8.97
N ASP A 253 15.63 11.74 -8.91
CA ASP A 253 17.06 11.86 -8.65
C ASP A 253 17.41 11.76 -7.16
N GLN A 254 18.73 11.76 -6.86
CA GLN A 254 19.24 11.65 -5.50
C GLN A 254 18.83 12.85 -4.63
N ASP A 255 18.81 14.06 -5.16
CA ASP A 255 18.49 15.25 -4.40
C ASP A 255 17.00 15.32 -4.05
N ALA A 256 16.13 14.94 -4.97
CA ALA A 256 14.71 14.77 -4.69
C ALA A 256 14.49 13.66 -3.64
N THR A 257 15.21 12.55 -3.76
CA THR A 257 15.14 11.44 -2.78
C THR A 257 15.58 11.91 -1.39
N ARG A 258 16.63 12.71 -1.29
CA ARG A 258 17.08 13.29 -0.03
C ARG A 258 16.06 14.24 0.58
N ARG A 259 15.39 15.08 -0.24
CA ARG A 259 14.30 15.94 0.24
C ARG A 259 13.11 15.11 0.78
N MET A 260 12.73 14.05 0.08
CA MET A 260 11.68 13.11 0.53
C MET A 260 12.04 12.47 1.88
N LEU A 261 13.25 11.93 2.00
CA LEU A 261 13.75 11.30 3.21
C LEU A 261 13.78 12.29 4.39
N ASN A 262 14.27 13.52 4.18
CA ASN A 262 14.26 14.57 5.19
C ASN A 262 12.84 14.93 5.63
N ARG A 263 11.89 14.96 4.70
CA ARG A 263 10.49 15.23 5.02
C ARG A 263 9.88 14.13 5.89
N ILE A 264 10.15 12.88 5.58
CA ILE A 264 9.66 11.72 6.36
C ILE A 264 10.26 11.76 7.78
N THR A 265 11.55 11.93 7.90
CA THR A 265 12.24 11.92 9.20
C THR A 265 11.91 13.14 10.07
N SER A 266 11.47 14.25 9.49
CA SER A 266 10.99 15.43 10.23
C SER A 266 9.51 15.35 10.62
N SER A 267 8.78 14.31 10.20
CA SER A 267 7.34 14.17 10.40
C SER A 267 6.95 13.42 11.67
N GLY A 268 7.90 13.08 12.55
CA GLY A 268 7.67 12.22 13.72
C GLY A 268 6.50 12.65 14.61
N ASP A 269 6.30 13.94 14.84
CA ASP A 269 5.18 14.42 15.66
C ASP A 269 3.83 14.28 14.94
N ARG A 270 3.79 14.43 13.62
CA ARG A 270 2.57 14.21 12.82
C ARG A 270 2.18 12.74 12.81
N LEU A 271 3.17 11.84 12.76
CA LEU A 271 2.99 10.40 12.85
C LEU A 271 2.54 9.98 14.26
N LYS A 272 3.01 10.63 15.32
CA LYS A 272 2.52 10.42 16.69
C LYS A 272 1.02 10.64 16.83
N VAL A 273 0.49 11.70 16.23
CA VAL A 273 -0.94 12.01 16.29
C VAL A 273 -1.77 10.97 15.51
N ALA A 274 -1.25 10.50 14.37
CA ALA A 274 -1.93 9.51 13.56
C ALA A 274 -2.04 8.14 14.24
N GLU A 275 -1.18 7.86 15.22
CA GLU A 275 -0.95 6.50 15.71
C GLU A 275 -1.08 6.33 17.23
N ARG A 276 -1.62 7.30 17.95
CA ARG A 276 -2.00 7.07 19.37
C ARG A 276 -2.90 5.84 19.57
N PHE A 277 -3.21 5.14 18.50
CA PHE A 277 -4.24 4.13 18.39
C PHE A 277 -3.81 2.90 17.61
N ALA A 278 -2.55 2.51 17.73
CA ALA A 278 -2.12 1.22 17.24
C ALA A 278 -2.73 0.10 18.10
N PHE A 279 -3.16 -0.84 17.39
CA PHE A 279 -3.94 -1.99 17.70
C PHE A 279 -3.32 -2.92 18.75
N SER A 280 -4.09 -3.23 19.80
CA SER A 280 -3.84 -4.36 20.69
C SER A 280 -4.59 -5.59 20.16
N GLN A 281 -3.92 -6.53 19.51
CA GLN A 281 -4.50 -7.86 19.35
C GLN A 281 -3.60 -8.96 19.88
N SER A 282 -4.21 -9.70 20.78
CA SER A 282 -3.69 -10.92 21.37
C SER A 282 -3.51 -12.02 20.33
N LYS A 283 -2.38 -12.70 20.37
CA LYS A 283 -2.10 -14.03 19.81
C LYS A 283 -1.63 -14.14 18.36
N ILE A 284 -0.72 -13.30 17.93
CA ILE A 284 0.18 -13.73 16.88
C ILE A 284 1.61 -13.50 17.38
N SER A 285 2.17 -14.57 17.88
CA SER A 285 3.45 -14.65 18.55
C SER A 285 4.62 -14.74 17.56
N ASN A 286 4.72 -13.83 16.61
CA ASN A 286 5.93 -13.78 15.82
C ASN A 286 6.28 -12.31 15.58
N VAL A 287 7.39 -11.89 16.15
CA VAL A 287 8.08 -10.66 15.77
C VAL A 287 8.25 -10.70 14.26
N VAL A 288 7.67 -9.72 13.58
CA VAL A 288 7.92 -9.54 12.14
C VAL A 288 9.35 -9.07 12.01
N ASP A 289 10.22 -9.99 11.71
CA ASP A 289 11.57 -9.66 11.28
C ASP A 289 11.48 -9.20 9.81
N LEU A 290 11.42 -7.89 9.61
CA LEU A 290 11.35 -7.30 8.26
C LEU A 290 12.67 -7.47 7.49
N ASP A 291 13.73 -7.91 8.16
CA ASP A 291 14.97 -8.33 7.52
C ASP A 291 14.92 -9.80 7.09
N ASN A 292 13.92 -10.56 7.58
CA ASN A 292 13.64 -11.91 7.17
C ASN A 292 12.60 -11.92 6.04
N PRO A 293 12.97 -12.27 4.81
CA PRO A 293 12.04 -12.29 3.68
C PRO A 293 10.89 -13.29 3.83
N SER A 294 10.96 -14.20 4.80
CA SER A 294 9.91 -15.17 5.11
C SER A 294 8.86 -14.62 6.07
N THR A 295 9.06 -13.43 6.63
CA THR A 295 8.11 -12.87 7.60
C THR A 295 7.00 -12.09 6.89
N PRO A 296 5.72 -12.42 7.14
CA PRO A 296 4.62 -11.68 6.54
C PRO A 296 4.57 -10.25 7.05
N TRP A 297 5.12 -9.32 6.32
CA TRP A 297 5.15 -7.87 6.64
C TRP A 297 3.79 -7.17 6.39
N TRP A 298 2.83 -7.82 5.74
CA TRP A 298 1.44 -7.35 5.56
C TRP A 298 0.62 -7.26 6.86
N TRP A 299 1.27 -7.44 7.98
CA TRP A 299 0.63 -7.37 9.29
C TRP A 299 0.80 -6.00 9.96
N THR A 300 1.53 -5.10 9.34
CA THR A 300 1.80 -3.76 9.87
C THR A 300 0.76 -2.75 9.38
N THR A 301 0.27 -1.85 10.22
CA THR A 301 -0.84 -0.93 9.89
C THR A 301 -0.48 0.54 10.17
N GLY A 302 -0.39 1.38 9.13
CA GLY A 302 -0.49 2.82 9.25
C GLY A 302 0.76 3.64 9.00
N GLY A 303 0.79 4.86 9.51
CA GLY A 303 1.83 5.85 9.22
C GLY A 303 3.24 5.49 9.66
N PRO A 304 3.46 4.97 10.92
CA PRO A 304 4.78 4.60 11.38
C PRO A 304 5.44 3.51 10.55
N GLU A 305 4.66 2.52 10.16
CA GLU A 305 5.15 1.44 9.30
C GLU A 305 5.49 1.95 7.90
N GLN A 306 4.61 2.76 7.33
CA GLN A 306 4.91 3.41 6.04
C GLN A 306 6.17 4.27 6.14
N ALA A 307 6.36 5.00 7.23
CA ALA A 307 7.57 5.80 7.44
C ALA A 307 8.83 4.94 7.59
N TYR A 308 8.76 3.84 8.34
CA TYR A 308 9.85 2.89 8.48
C TYR A 308 10.23 2.27 7.14
N LEU A 309 9.24 1.76 6.39
CA LEU A 309 9.45 1.16 5.07
C LEU A 309 9.98 2.19 4.06
N ALA A 310 9.50 3.43 4.12
CA ALA A 310 9.97 4.52 3.28
C ALA A 310 11.44 4.87 3.56
N ILE A 311 11.85 5.00 4.84
CA ILE A 311 13.24 5.25 5.19
C ILE A 311 14.11 4.10 4.70
N ARG A 312 13.68 2.87 4.89
CA ARG A 312 14.39 1.67 4.43
C ARG A 312 14.56 1.66 2.90
N ALA A 313 13.52 2.02 2.15
CA ALA A 313 13.56 2.06 0.69
C ALA A 313 14.43 3.22 0.15
N LEU A 314 14.35 4.40 0.78
CA LEU A 314 14.94 5.64 0.26
C LEU A 314 16.32 5.95 0.81
N CYS A 315 16.72 5.33 1.92
CA CYS A 315 17.92 5.68 2.65
C CYS A 315 19.17 5.59 1.76
N ARG A 316 19.44 4.43 1.19
CA ARG A 316 20.64 4.22 0.37
C ARG A 316 20.65 5.02 -0.94
N PRO A 317 19.54 5.10 -1.70
CA PRO A 317 19.44 6.02 -2.82
C PRO A 317 19.69 7.49 -2.47
N ALA A 318 19.28 7.94 -1.27
CA ALA A 318 19.43 9.32 -0.84
C ALA A 318 20.85 9.65 -0.37
N VAL A 319 21.45 8.80 0.47
CA VAL A 319 22.67 9.13 1.23
C VAL A 319 23.78 8.09 1.16
N GLY A 320 23.63 7.04 0.33
CA GLY A 320 24.63 6.00 0.15
C GLY A 320 24.95 5.24 1.44
N GLU A 321 26.24 5.01 1.70
CA GLU A 321 26.71 4.24 2.87
C GLU A 321 26.37 4.88 4.23
N ARG A 322 26.08 6.19 4.26
CA ARG A 322 25.60 6.84 5.50
C ARG A 322 24.31 6.24 6.04
N CYS A 323 23.56 5.54 5.19
CA CYS A 323 22.39 4.77 5.60
C CYS A 323 22.72 3.78 6.74
N ASP A 324 23.90 3.20 6.75
CA ASP A 324 24.32 2.24 7.76
C ASP A 324 24.40 2.85 9.16
N ALA A 325 24.64 4.15 9.27
CA ALA A 325 24.65 4.85 10.55
C ALA A 325 23.29 4.88 11.24
N ALA A 326 22.19 4.76 10.48
CA ALA A 326 20.83 4.78 11.00
C ALA A 326 20.27 3.39 11.33
N LYS A 327 21.01 2.28 11.09
CA LYS A 327 20.50 0.92 11.27
C LYS A 327 19.94 0.63 12.67
N ASN A 328 20.61 1.12 13.71
CA ASN A 328 20.14 0.90 15.08
C ASN A 328 18.86 1.70 15.38
N ASP A 329 18.73 2.90 14.82
CA ASP A 329 17.52 3.71 14.99
C ASP A 329 16.35 3.07 14.25
N LEU A 330 16.58 2.53 13.04
CA LEU A 330 15.58 1.76 12.30
C LEU A 330 15.13 0.52 13.07
N ARG A 331 16.06 -0.21 13.71
CA ARG A 331 15.68 -1.33 14.59
C ARG A 331 14.85 -0.87 15.78
N THR A 332 15.19 0.26 16.38
CA THR A 332 14.41 0.83 17.50
C THR A 332 13.04 1.31 17.03
N MET A 333 12.94 1.91 15.85
CA MET A 333 11.66 2.25 15.22
C MET A 333 10.79 1.00 15.04
N LEU A 334 11.34 -0.08 14.49
CA LEU A 334 10.65 -1.34 14.30
C LEU A 334 10.11 -1.91 15.63
N ASN A 335 10.95 -1.92 16.66
CA ASN A 335 10.55 -2.37 18.00
C ASN A 335 9.49 -1.46 18.65
N ALA A 336 9.45 -0.18 18.27
CA ALA A 336 8.42 0.75 18.74
C ALA A 336 7.07 0.56 18.04
N ILE A 337 7.05 -0.08 16.88
CA ILE A 337 5.84 -0.46 16.11
C ILE A 337 5.28 -1.80 16.60
N ASP A 338 5.63 -2.24 17.81
CA ASP A 338 5.12 -3.50 18.37
C ASP A 338 3.59 -3.56 18.30
N ARG A 339 3.08 -4.66 17.79
CA ARG A 339 1.65 -4.91 17.56
C ARG A 339 0.80 -4.83 18.82
N PHE A 340 1.40 -5.10 19.97
CA PHE A 340 0.70 -5.19 21.24
C PHE A 340 0.80 -3.91 22.07
N ALA A 341 1.79 -3.08 21.77
CA ALA A 341 2.06 -1.86 22.53
C ALA A 341 2.85 -0.86 21.69
N TYR A 342 2.19 -0.17 20.77
CA TYR A 342 2.83 0.92 20.04
C TYR A 342 3.39 1.95 21.02
N LYS A 343 4.64 2.34 20.80
CA LYS A 343 5.40 3.27 21.63
C LYS A 343 5.67 4.57 20.87
N PRO A 344 4.68 5.47 20.78
CA PRO A 344 4.76 6.65 19.91
C PRO A 344 5.95 7.55 20.21
N ASP A 345 6.31 7.72 21.51
CA ASP A 345 7.45 8.55 21.90
C ASP A 345 8.79 7.91 21.52
N GLN A 346 8.91 6.60 21.68
CA GLN A 346 10.10 5.86 21.25
C GLN A 346 10.26 5.89 19.73
N PHE A 347 9.15 5.70 19.00
CA PHE A 347 9.15 5.80 17.54
C PHE A 347 9.59 7.19 17.09
N ALA A 348 8.99 8.25 17.65
CA ALA A 348 9.32 9.62 17.27
C ALA A 348 10.76 10.02 17.62
N ALA A 349 11.29 9.55 18.76
CA ALA A 349 12.71 9.75 19.08
C ALA A 349 13.62 9.03 18.09
N SER A 350 13.28 7.81 17.71
CA SER A 350 14.08 7.01 16.78
C SER A 350 14.07 7.56 15.37
N ILE A 351 12.91 8.02 14.86
CA ILE A 351 12.83 8.65 13.52
C ILE A 351 13.62 9.98 13.48
N ALA A 352 13.58 10.77 14.55
CA ALA A 352 14.37 12.00 14.66
C ALA A 352 15.88 11.69 14.71
N ALA A 353 16.29 10.68 15.48
CA ALA A 353 17.70 10.25 15.57
C ALA A 353 18.19 9.70 14.21
N ALA A 354 17.40 8.89 13.52
CA ALA A 354 17.70 8.46 12.15
C ALA A 354 17.86 9.68 11.23
N GLY A 355 16.91 10.61 11.24
CA GLY A 355 16.97 11.82 10.43
C GLY A 355 18.22 12.68 10.67
N ALA A 356 18.70 12.77 11.90
CA ALA A 356 19.93 13.49 12.22
C ALA A 356 21.18 12.83 11.61
N LYS A 357 21.21 11.49 11.53
CA LYS A 357 22.32 10.74 10.94
C LYS A 357 22.28 10.70 9.41
N LEU A 358 21.12 10.92 8.82
CA LEU A 358 20.88 10.85 7.37
C LEU A 358 21.05 12.22 6.67
N LYS A 359 21.21 13.29 7.42
CA LYS A 359 21.56 14.61 6.89
C LYS A 359 23.03 14.65 6.50
#